data_1ca22c91cb62ba3df2a6471ad4be3461
#
_entry.id   1ca22c91cb62ba3df2a6471ad4be3461
#
_cell.length_a   1.000
_cell.length_b   1.000
_cell.length_c   1.000
_cell.angle_alpha   90.00
_cell.angle_beta   90.00
_cell.angle_gamma   90.00
#
_symmetry.space_group_name_H-M   'P 1'
#
loop_
_entity.id
_entity.type
_entity.pdbx_description
1 polymer ?
#
loop_
_entity_poly.entity_id
_entity_poly.type
_entity_poly.pdbx_seq_one_letter_code
_entity_poly.pdbx_strand_id
1 'polypeptide(L)'
;MAGERIQAIALDALEIDALIDPAAATRALLESFERLAPFGPANPEPAFALSGVQAREPVAMNGGHVRCRLVGPDGAAVRAIAWRCADLPAGQALLSGQGGLSVVGRLKADDWNGRKGVQFEIEDVSDPRMV
;
A
#
# COMPACT_ATOMS: atom_id res chain seq x y z
N MET A 1 3.76 -19.14 -8.04
CA MET A 1 3.45 -18.21 -9.15
C MET A 1 2.80 -16.94 -8.63
N ALA A 2 3.16 -15.81 -9.20
CA ALA A 2 2.66 -14.52 -8.74
C ALA A 2 1.13 -14.41 -8.84
N GLY A 3 0.53 -14.95 -9.89
CA GLY A 3 -0.91 -14.90 -10.06
C GLY A 3 -1.69 -15.64 -8.97
N GLU A 4 -1.17 -16.74 -8.49
CA GLU A 4 -1.82 -17.48 -7.42
C GLU A 4 -1.79 -16.71 -6.11
N ARG A 5 -0.71 -16.00 -5.84
CA ARG A 5 -0.59 -15.18 -4.64
C ARG A 5 -1.56 -14.00 -4.66
N ILE A 6 -1.75 -13.41 -5.82
CA ILE A 6 -2.70 -12.32 -5.97
C ILE A 6 -4.12 -12.81 -5.64
N GLN A 7 -4.47 -14.00 -6.08
CA GLN A 7 -5.77 -14.58 -5.79
C GLN A 7 -5.99 -14.79 -4.30
N ALA A 8 -4.92 -15.08 -3.56
CA ALA A 8 -5.03 -15.30 -2.13
C ALA A 8 -5.32 -14.04 -1.32
N ILE A 9 -5.23 -12.88 -1.90
CA ILE A 9 -5.49 -11.59 -1.24
C ILE A 9 -6.97 -11.23 -1.34
N ALA A 10 -7.87 -11.89 -1.52
CA ALA A 10 -9.33 -11.75 -1.45
C ALA A 10 -9.86 -10.32 -1.18
N LEU A 11 -9.40 -9.34 -1.94
CA LEU A 11 -9.90 -7.96 -1.87
C LEU A 11 -10.80 -7.72 -3.08
N ASP A 12 -12.02 -8.16 -2.97
CA ASP A 12 -12.92 -8.50 -4.05
C ASP A 12 -13.22 -7.41 -5.07
N ALA A 13 -13.28 -6.18 -4.64
CA ALA A 13 -13.72 -5.10 -5.53
C ALA A 13 -12.57 -4.39 -6.23
N LEU A 14 -11.32 -4.78 -5.95
CA LEU A 14 -10.15 -4.07 -6.46
C LEU A 14 -9.42 -4.89 -7.52
N GLU A 15 -9.08 -4.23 -8.61
CA GLU A 15 -8.22 -4.82 -9.61
C GLU A 15 -6.77 -4.58 -9.22
N ILE A 16 -6.02 -5.67 -9.09
CA ILE A 16 -4.62 -5.62 -8.69
C ILE A 16 -3.76 -5.92 -9.90
N ASP A 17 -2.89 -4.97 -10.26
CA ASP A 17 -2.02 -5.12 -11.41
C ASP A 17 -0.77 -5.93 -11.11
N ALA A 18 -0.27 -5.84 -9.88
CA ALA A 18 0.91 -6.60 -9.50
C ALA A 18 0.98 -6.80 -7.99
N LEU A 19 1.54 -7.95 -7.61
CA LEU A 19 1.93 -8.21 -6.23
C LEU A 19 3.43 -7.86 -6.12
N ILE A 20 3.74 -6.95 -5.23
CA ILE A 20 5.12 -6.52 -5.00
C ILE A 20 5.43 -6.61 -3.50
N ASP A 21 6.70 -6.48 -3.15
CA ASP A 21 7.09 -6.31 -1.75
C ASP A 21 7.57 -4.86 -1.54
N PRO A 22 7.74 -4.42 -0.29
CA PRO A 22 8.16 -3.04 -0.04
C PRO A 22 9.49 -2.67 -0.70
N ALA A 23 10.38 -3.63 -0.89
CA ALA A 23 11.65 -3.36 -1.55
C ALA A 23 11.47 -2.94 -3.01
N ALA A 24 10.41 -3.41 -3.66
CA ALA A 24 10.11 -3.06 -5.05
C ALA A 24 9.32 -1.75 -5.17
N ALA A 25 8.76 -1.24 -4.08
CA ALA A 25 7.98 0.00 -4.08
C ALA A 25 8.91 1.21 -4.08
N THR A 26 9.52 1.48 -5.22
CA THR A 26 10.57 2.47 -5.37
C THR A 26 10.17 3.59 -6.32
N ARG A 27 10.94 4.68 -6.27
CA ARG A 27 10.77 5.77 -7.22
C ARG A 27 10.98 5.30 -8.66
N ALA A 28 11.91 4.37 -8.88
CA ALA A 28 12.15 3.82 -10.21
C ALA A 28 10.93 3.08 -10.75
N LEU A 29 10.25 2.31 -9.89
CA LEU A 29 9.01 1.65 -10.28
C LEU A 29 7.94 2.69 -10.64
N LEU A 30 7.77 3.69 -9.80
CA LEU A 30 6.80 4.76 -10.06
C LEU A 30 7.07 5.41 -11.42
N GLU A 31 8.31 5.78 -11.69
CA GLU A 31 8.67 6.44 -12.93
C GLU A 31 8.47 5.54 -14.14
N SER A 32 8.61 4.23 -13.96
CA SER A 32 8.45 3.30 -15.07
C SER A 32 7.02 3.28 -15.63
N PHE A 33 6.00 3.46 -14.78
CA PHE A 33 4.63 3.46 -15.28
C PHE A 33 4.06 4.88 -15.47
N GLU A 34 4.72 5.92 -14.97
CA GLU A 34 4.29 7.29 -15.24
C GLU A 34 4.32 7.62 -16.73
N ARG A 35 5.11 6.91 -17.51
CA ARG A 35 5.13 7.05 -18.96
C ARG A 35 3.79 6.66 -19.59
N LEU A 36 2.95 5.95 -18.87
CA LEU A 36 1.63 5.55 -19.36
C LEU A 36 0.57 6.62 -19.08
N ALA A 37 0.93 7.67 -18.36
CA ALA A 37 0.02 8.76 -18.04
C ALA A 37 -0.39 9.53 -19.33
N PRO A 38 -1.50 10.27 -19.32
CA PRO A 38 -2.37 10.52 -18.17
C PRO A 38 -3.28 9.35 -17.85
N PHE A 39 -3.62 9.25 -16.57
CA PHE A 39 -4.50 8.19 -16.09
C PHE A 39 -5.94 8.71 -15.99
N GLY A 40 -6.89 7.82 -16.19
CA GLY A 40 -8.30 8.13 -16.13
C GLY A 40 -9.12 6.85 -16.28
N PRO A 41 -10.43 6.93 -16.49
CA PRO A 41 -11.28 5.74 -16.52
C PRO A 41 -10.84 4.69 -17.55
N ALA A 42 -10.32 5.13 -18.70
CA ALA A 42 -9.86 4.22 -19.75
C ALA A 42 -8.42 3.76 -19.56
N ASN A 43 -7.68 4.40 -18.65
CA ASN A 43 -6.28 4.10 -18.39
C ASN A 43 -6.01 4.35 -16.90
N PRO A 44 -6.48 3.46 -16.01
CA PRO A 44 -6.34 3.68 -14.57
C PRO A 44 -4.90 3.54 -14.11
N GLU A 45 -4.57 4.22 -13.01
CA GLU A 45 -3.29 4.02 -12.35
C GLU A 45 -3.12 2.59 -11.91
N PRO A 46 -1.90 2.04 -12.01
CA PRO A 46 -1.65 0.70 -11.51
C PRO A 46 -1.94 0.56 -10.02
N ALA A 47 -2.60 -0.52 -9.65
CA ALA A 47 -2.83 -0.90 -8.26
C ALA A 47 -1.89 -2.03 -7.89
N PHE A 48 -1.26 -1.91 -6.73
CA PHE A 48 -0.30 -2.89 -6.24
C PHE A 48 -0.78 -3.51 -4.94
N ALA A 49 -0.42 -4.77 -4.72
CA ALA A 49 -0.67 -5.44 -3.47
C ALA A 49 0.65 -5.76 -2.77
N LEU A 50 0.66 -5.56 -1.46
CA LEU A 50 1.77 -5.96 -0.59
C LEU A 50 1.23 -7.02 0.35
N SER A 51 1.91 -8.17 0.42
CA SER A 51 1.47 -9.29 1.24
C SER A 51 2.48 -9.57 2.35
N GLY A 52 1.99 -9.98 3.52
CA GLY A 52 2.86 -10.33 4.63
C GLY A 52 3.61 -9.15 5.22
N VAL A 53 3.00 -7.96 5.21
CA VAL A 53 3.66 -6.76 5.71
C VAL A 53 3.18 -6.42 7.12
N GLN A 54 4.00 -5.64 7.82
CA GLN A 54 3.65 -5.10 9.13
C GLN A 54 3.59 -3.58 9.03
N ALA A 55 2.54 -3.00 9.59
CA ALA A 55 2.45 -1.55 9.73
C ALA A 55 3.23 -1.14 10.98
N ARG A 56 4.35 -0.46 10.78
CA ARG A 56 5.19 0.02 11.86
C ARG A 56 5.02 1.49 12.06
N GLU A 57 5.16 1.92 13.30
CA GLU A 57 5.04 3.32 13.71
C GLU A 57 3.73 3.93 13.21
N PRO A 58 2.59 3.23 13.41
CA PRO A 58 1.33 3.77 12.94
C PRO A 58 0.89 4.96 13.77
N VAL A 59 0.45 6.01 13.09
CA VAL A 59 0.01 7.24 13.73
C VAL A 59 -1.34 7.64 13.15
N ALA A 60 -2.30 7.85 14.04
CA ALA A 60 -3.58 8.44 13.66
C ALA A 60 -3.39 9.95 13.55
N MET A 61 -3.74 10.50 12.40
CA MET A 61 -3.57 11.92 12.12
C MET A 61 -4.91 12.65 12.17
N ASN A 62 -4.85 13.96 12.26
CA ASN A 62 -6.06 14.78 12.19
C ASN A 62 -6.82 14.50 10.90
N GLY A 63 -8.12 14.42 10.98
CA GLY A 63 -8.96 14.08 9.84
C GLY A 63 -9.22 12.59 9.69
N GLY A 64 -8.72 11.77 10.62
CA GLY A 64 -8.95 10.33 10.60
C GLY A 64 -8.05 9.56 9.67
N HIS A 65 -6.93 10.15 9.26
CA HIS A 65 -5.94 9.47 8.41
C HIS A 65 -4.98 8.66 9.25
N VAL A 66 -4.41 7.60 8.66
CA VAL A 66 -3.40 6.78 9.33
C VAL A 66 -2.13 6.79 8.49
N ARG A 67 -1.02 7.13 9.12
CA ARG A 67 0.30 7.09 8.50
C ARG A 67 1.12 6.00 9.17
N CYS A 68 1.87 5.25 8.37
CA CYS A 68 2.71 4.18 8.89
C CYS A 68 3.83 3.85 7.91
N ARG A 69 4.67 2.91 8.31
CA ARG A 69 5.64 2.27 7.41
C ARG A 69 5.23 0.82 7.23
N LEU A 70 5.13 0.39 5.98
CA LEU A 70 4.83 -1.00 5.67
C LEU A 70 6.16 -1.73 5.49
N VAL A 71 6.42 -2.69 6.37
CA VAL A 71 7.69 -3.41 6.44
C VAL A 71 7.47 -4.85 6.01
N GLY A 72 8.23 -5.30 5.02
CA GLY A 72 8.16 -6.67 4.54
C GLY A 72 9.02 -7.62 5.36
N PRO A 73 8.93 -8.93 5.04
CA PRO A 73 9.70 -9.94 5.77
C PRO A 73 11.21 -9.76 5.70
N ASP A 74 11.70 -9.13 4.65
CA ASP A 74 13.12 -8.86 4.47
C ASP A 74 13.61 -7.60 5.20
N GLY A 75 12.70 -6.87 5.85
CA GLY A 75 13.02 -5.65 6.55
C GLY A 75 12.93 -4.39 5.71
N ALA A 76 12.73 -4.50 4.40
CA ALA A 76 12.52 -3.34 3.56
C ALA A 76 11.19 -2.67 3.86
N ALA A 77 11.15 -1.36 3.77
CA ALA A 77 9.98 -0.59 4.17
C ALA A 77 9.61 0.46 3.12
N VAL A 78 8.32 0.78 3.06
CA VAL A 78 7.82 1.89 2.27
C VAL A 78 6.88 2.73 3.15
N ARG A 79 6.98 4.05 3.04
CA ARG A 79 6.06 4.94 3.75
C ARG A 79 4.68 4.82 3.14
N ALA A 80 3.66 4.85 3.99
CA ALA A 80 2.29 4.64 3.55
C ALA A 80 1.33 5.57 4.29
N ILE A 81 0.23 5.88 3.62
CA ILE A 81 -0.85 6.64 4.21
C ILE A 81 -2.17 6.02 3.79
N ALA A 82 -3.12 6.01 4.71
CA ALA A 82 -4.48 5.59 4.45
C ALA A 82 -5.40 6.73 4.84
N TRP A 83 -6.20 7.20 3.89
CA TRP A 83 -7.03 8.38 4.09
C TRP A 83 -8.35 8.00 4.76
N ARG A 84 -8.74 8.78 5.78
CA ARG A 84 -10.07 8.74 6.40
C ARG A 84 -10.51 7.35 6.85
N CYS A 85 -9.57 6.55 7.39
CA CYS A 85 -9.87 5.17 7.74
C CYS A 85 -9.58 4.82 9.20
N ALA A 86 -9.22 5.79 10.04
CA ALA A 86 -8.82 5.49 11.42
C ALA A 86 -9.91 4.73 12.18
N ASP A 87 -11.19 5.03 11.92
CA ASP A 87 -12.32 4.38 12.57
C ASP A 87 -12.84 3.15 11.81
N LEU A 88 -12.24 2.84 10.66
CA LEU A 88 -12.64 1.71 9.83
C LEU A 88 -11.78 0.49 10.14
N PRO A 89 -12.25 -0.72 9.78
CA PRO A 89 -11.44 -1.93 10.00
C PRO A 89 -10.04 -1.84 9.40
N ALA A 90 -9.89 -1.25 8.22
CA ALA A 90 -8.59 -1.08 7.60
C ALA A 90 -7.64 -0.24 8.46
N GLY A 91 -8.13 0.89 8.97
CA GLY A 91 -7.34 1.75 9.85
C GLY A 91 -7.01 1.07 11.16
N GLN A 92 -7.96 0.34 11.73
CA GLN A 92 -7.73 -0.39 12.98
C GLN A 92 -6.67 -1.47 12.81
N ALA A 93 -6.69 -2.16 11.66
CA ALA A 93 -5.66 -3.17 11.36
C ALA A 93 -4.28 -2.54 11.30
N LEU A 94 -4.16 -1.37 10.67
CA LEU A 94 -2.90 -0.65 10.60
C LEU A 94 -2.43 -0.19 11.99
N LEU A 95 -3.35 0.37 12.76
CA LEU A 95 -3.03 0.91 14.09
C LEU A 95 -2.67 -0.19 15.08
N SER A 96 -3.10 -1.43 14.85
CA SER A 96 -2.77 -2.54 15.72
C SER A 96 -1.29 -2.89 15.72
N GLY A 97 -0.56 -2.51 14.67
CA GLY A 97 0.86 -2.80 14.57
C GLY A 97 1.20 -4.27 14.33
N GLN A 98 0.23 -5.08 13.98
CA GLN A 98 0.44 -6.50 13.73
C GLN A 98 1.01 -6.74 12.35
N GLY A 99 1.75 -7.85 12.20
CA GLY A 99 2.28 -8.29 10.92
C GLY A 99 1.30 -9.18 10.16
N GLY A 100 1.74 -9.63 8.97
CA GLY A 100 0.95 -10.54 8.16
C GLY A 100 -0.21 -9.88 7.44
N LEU A 101 -0.18 -8.56 7.30
CA LEU A 101 -1.24 -7.83 6.60
C LEU A 101 -1.06 -7.92 5.09
N SER A 102 -2.19 -7.91 4.38
CA SER A 102 -2.21 -7.71 2.93
C SER A 102 -2.81 -6.34 2.65
N VAL A 103 -2.12 -5.55 1.84
CA VAL A 103 -2.46 -4.15 1.62
C VAL A 103 -2.53 -3.89 0.12
N VAL A 104 -3.56 -3.19 -0.33
CA VAL A 104 -3.69 -2.78 -1.72
C VAL A 104 -3.68 -1.26 -1.79
N GLY A 105 -2.99 -0.73 -2.77
CA GLY A 105 -2.93 0.72 -2.96
C GLY A 105 -2.15 1.10 -4.19
N ARG A 106 -1.77 2.37 -4.23
CA ARG A 106 -1.10 2.98 -5.38
C ARG A 106 0.17 3.68 -4.94
N LEU A 107 1.16 3.71 -5.81
CA LEU A 107 2.38 4.47 -5.57
C LEU A 107 2.19 5.91 -6.02
N LYS A 108 2.59 6.82 -5.16
CA LYS A 108 2.59 8.26 -5.45
C LYS A 108 3.96 8.84 -5.19
N ALA A 109 4.29 9.89 -5.92
CA ALA A 109 5.50 10.64 -5.67
C ALA A 109 5.41 11.35 -4.31
N ASP A 110 6.48 11.31 -3.55
CA ASP A 110 6.57 11.98 -2.26
C ASP A 110 7.90 12.71 -2.19
N ASP A 111 7.96 13.85 -2.84
CA ASP A 111 9.17 14.66 -2.89
C ASP A 111 9.28 15.49 -1.62
N TRP A 112 10.41 15.36 -0.95
CA TRP A 112 10.60 15.98 0.35
C TRP A 112 12.05 16.39 0.52
N ASN A 113 12.26 17.65 0.87
CA ASN A 113 13.61 18.21 1.08
C ASN A 113 14.57 17.92 -0.07
N GLY A 114 14.10 18.06 -1.31
CA GLY A 114 14.90 17.79 -2.49
C GLY A 114 15.13 16.32 -2.79
N ARG A 115 14.57 15.43 -1.99
CA ARG A 115 14.68 13.97 -2.22
C ARG A 115 13.46 13.49 -2.98
N LYS A 116 13.71 12.63 -3.96
CA LYS A 116 12.63 11.98 -4.71
C LYS A 116 12.27 10.67 -4.04
N GLY A 117 11.15 10.67 -3.33
CA GLY A 117 10.67 9.49 -2.66
C GLY A 117 9.37 8.99 -3.22
N VAL A 118 8.83 7.96 -2.57
CA VAL A 118 7.51 7.43 -2.89
C VAL A 118 6.73 7.25 -1.61
N GLN A 119 5.40 7.29 -1.76
CA GLN A 119 4.46 6.99 -0.70
C GLN A 119 3.43 6.01 -1.25
N PHE A 120 3.11 5.00 -0.48
CA PHE A 120 2.07 4.05 -0.84
C PHE A 120 0.74 4.54 -0.28
N GLU A 121 -0.19 4.88 -1.16
CA GLU A 121 -1.53 5.26 -0.73
C GLU A 121 -2.38 4.02 -0.60
N ILE A 122 -2.71 3.68 0.63
CA ILE A 122 -3.43 2.45 0.95
C ILE A 122 -4.91 2.65 0.61
N GLU A 123 -5.46 1.72 -0.16
CA GLU A 123 -6.89 1.71 -0.49
C GLU A 123 -7.66 0.68 0.33
N ASP A 124 -7.01 -0.43 0.67
CA ASP A 124 -7.65 -1.45 1.48
C ASP A 124 -6.60 -2.28 2.21
N VAL A 125 -7.02 -2.87 3.32
CA VAL A 125 -6.17 -3.71 4.16
C VAL A 125 -6.95 -4.96 4.52
N SER A 126 -6.30 -6.12 4.39
CA SER A 126 -6.85 -7.40 4.83
C SER A 126 -5.96 -7.97 5.92
N ASP A 127 -6.57 -8.27 7.06
CA ASP A 127 -5.89 -8.96 8.16
C ASP A 127 -6.53 -10.35 8.28
N PRO A 128 -5.77 -11.42 8.00
CA PRO A 128 -6.35 -12.77 8.05
C PRO A 128 -6.91 -13.14 9.41
N ARG A 129 -6.49 -12.46 10.48
CA ARG A 129 -7.00 -12.74 11.84
C ARG A 129 -8.37 -12.13 12.10
N MET A 130 -8.83 -11.24 11.23
CA MET A 130 -10.10 -10.54 11.40
C MET A 130 -11.20 -11.09 10.48
N VAL A 131 -10.97 -12.20 9.88
CA VAL A 131 -11.95 -12.84 8.96
C VAL A 131 -12.99 -13.63 9.75
#